data_d807d82d5da219b4253702554c30549f
#
_entry.id   d807d82d5da219b4253702554c30549f
#
_cell.length_a   1.000
_cell.length_b   1.000
_cell.length_c   1.000
_cell.angle_alpha   90.00
_cell.angle_beta   90.00
_cell.angle_gamma   90.00
#
_symmetry.space_group_name_H-M   'P 1'
#
loop_
_entity.id
_entity.type
_entity.pdbx_description
1 polymer ?
#
loop_
_entity_poly.entity_id
_entity_poly.type
_entity_poly.pdbx_seq_one_letter_code
_entity_poly.pdbx_strand_id
1 'polypeptide(L)'
;IFPLEDGMEVLYREGGFGLNFIRGLGIIFCWMTLFATLGLAASSFLGFNVAAFASLAALLIATMGTGTLTNAVEQGTVMGGNEETGEVGSSIVDGVLIPIFKVMLKLINLAKDFSPIDALSTGRSIPLPMLGTAFLQIVLVLCGIMVLFGVWTFSRRELATAQGTQ
;
A
#
# COMPACT_ATOMS: atom_id res chain seq x y z
N ILE A 1 36.28 11.17 -8.89
CA ILE A 1 36.21 10.67 -7.51
C ILE A 1 34.85 9.94 -7.43
N PHE A 2 34.91 8.62 -7.41
CA PHE A 2 33.70 7.78 -7.22
C PHE A 2 33.47 7.63 -5.72
N PRO A 3 32.25 7.84 -5.20
CA PRO A 3 31.95 7.57 -3.80
C PRO A 3 32.17 6.07 -3.53
N LEU A 4 33.02 5.77 -2.56
CA LEU A 4 33.42 4.41 -2.18
C LEU A 4 32.28 3.63 -1.47
N GLU A 5 31.20 4.32 -1.12
CA GLU A 5 30.09 3.74 -0.36
C GLU A 5 29.05 2.99 -1.25
N ASP A 6 28.96 3.33 -2.53
CA ASP A 6 27.93 2.75 -3.43
C ASP A 6 28.43 1.58 -4.29
N GLY A 7 29.70 1.19 -4.20
CA GLY A 7 30.26 0.14 -5.03
C GLY A 7 30.21 0.42 -6.55
N MET A 8 30.94 -0.35 -7.33
CA MET A 8 30.81 -0.30 -8.80
C MET A 8 29.72 -1.28 -9.24
N GLU A 9 28.55 -0.77 -9.67
CA GLU A 9 27.56 -1.59 -10.36
C GLU A 9 27.91 -1.72 -11.84
N VAL A 10 28.17 -2.94 -12.29
CA VAL A 10 28.35 -3.26 -13.72
C VAL A 10 27.01 -3.70 -14.27
N LEU A 11 26.35 -2.80 -15.00
CA LEU A 11 25.13 -3.12 -15.72
C LEU A 11 25.44 -3.91 -16.98
N TYR A 12 25.01 -5.17 -17.04
CA TYR A 12 25.07 -5.97 -18.23
C TYR A 12 23.67 -6.23 -18.82
N ARG A 13 23.59 -6.39 -20.12
CA ARG A 13 22.32 -6.59 -20.81
C ARG A 13 21.78 -7.99 -20.57
N GLU A 14 20.83 -8.14 -19.65
CA GLU A 14 20.23 -9.43 -19.30
C GLU A 14 19.00 -9.82 -20.14
N GLY A 15 18.49 -8.92 -20.97
CA GLY A 15 17.30 -9.21 -21.79
C GLY A 15 16.87 -8.07 -22.70
N GLY A 16 15.87 -8.31 -23.54
CA GLY A 16 15.27 -7.30 -24.39
C GLY A 16 14.39 -6.32 -23.57
N PHE A 17 14.47 -5.04 -23.89
CA PHE A 17 13.64 -3.97 -23.27
C PHE A 17 12.15 -4.35 -23.26
N GLY A 18 11.63 -4.94 -24.35
CA GLY A 18 10.21 -5.29 -24.45
C GLY A 18 9.72 -6.25 -23.36
N LEU A 19 10.50 -7.29 -23.05
CA LEU A 19 10.14 -8.26 -22.00
C LEU A 19 10.16 -7.60 -20.61
N ASN A 20 11.15 -6.77 -20.34
CA ASN A 20 11.25 -6.05 -19.08
C ASN A 20 10.08 -5.06 -18.89
N PHE A 21 9.72 -4.38 -19.97
CA PHE A 21 8.58 -3.46 -20.01
C PHE A 21 7.25 -4.19 -19.74
N ILE A 22 7.01 -5.35 -20.38
CA ILE A 22 5.81 -6.17 -20.13
C ILE A 22 5.75 -6.64 -18.68
N ARG A 23 6.87 -7.03 -18.07
CA ARG A 23 6.93 -7.41 -16.66
C ARG A 23 6.60 -6.23 -15.76
N GLY A 24 7.11 -5.04 -16.04
CA GLY A 24 6.76 -3.81 -15.35
C GLY A 24 5.26 -3.49 -15.44
N LEU A 25 4.67 -3.61 -16.63
CA LEU A 25 3.22 -3.44 -16.83
C LEU A 25 2.42 -4.48 -16.02
N GLY A 26 2.91 -5.72 -15.90
CA GLY A 26 2.29 -6.75 -15.07
C GLY A 26 2.22 -6.34 -13.59
N ILE A 27 3.28 -5.74 -13.03
CA ILE A 27 3.27 -5.23 -11.66
C ILE A 27 2.32 -4.05 -11.52
N ILE A 28 2.32 -3.11 -12.48
CA ILE A 28 1.36 -1.99 -12.49
C ILE A 28 -0.08 -2.51 -12.52
N PHE A 29 -0.35 -3.56 -13.28
CA PHE A 29 -1.67 -4.20 -13.29
C PHE A 29 -2.05 -4.79 -11.92
N CYS A 30 -1.11 -5.41 -11.20
CA CYS A 30 -1.35 -5.84 -9.82
C CYS A 30 -1.74 -4.66 -8.90
N TRP A 31 -1.08 -3.52 -9.03
CA TRP A 31 -1.41 -2.31 -8.29
C TRP A 31 -2.81 -1.77 -8.64
N MET A 32 -3.14 -1.70 -9.93
CA MET A 32 -4.48 -1.28 -10.37
C MET A 32 -5.56 -2.19 -9.80
N THR A 33 -5.31 -3.51 -9.76
CA THR A 33 -6.23 -4.48 -9.16
C THR A 33 -6.41 -4.23 -7.65
N LEU A 34 -5.33 -3.90 -6.93
CA LEU A 34 -5.40 -3.55 -5.52
C LEU A 34 -6.27 -2.32 -5.27
N PHE A 35 -6.08 -1.25 -6.04
CA PHE A 35 -6.89 -0.04 -5.90
C PHE A 35 -8.35 -0.26 -6.30
N ALA A 36 -8.62 -1.04 -7.33
CA ALA A 36 -9.97 -1.39 -7.73
C ALA A 36 -10.70 -2.18 -6.63
N THR A 37 -10.03 -3.17 -6.03
CA THR A 37 -10.61 -3.97 -4.94
C THR A 37 -10.78 -3.15 -3.66
N LEU A 38 -9.90 -2.21 -3.37
CA LEU A 38 -10.05 -1.27 -2.26
C LEU A 38 -11.29 -0.40 -2.44
N GLY A 39 -11.48 0.17 -3.63
CA GLY A 39 -12.67 0.97 -3.96
C GLY A 39 -13.97 0.16 -3.86
N LEU A 40 -13.98 -1.08 -4.38
CA LEU A 40 -15.14 -1.98 -4.27
C LEU A 40 -15.43 -2.38 -2.82
N ALA A 41 -14.41 -2.73 -2.05
CA ALA A 41 -14.56 -3.05 -0.64
C ALA A 41 -15.09 -1.85 0.15
N ALA A 42 -14.57 -0.64 -0.09
CA ALA A 42 -15.06 0.58 0.53
C ALA A 42 -16.52 0.87 0.17
N SER A 43 -16.94 0.67 -1.09
CA SER A 43 -18.30 0.90 -1.54
C SER A 43 -19.32 -0.08 -0.95
N SER A 44 -18.87 -1.23 -0.45
CA SER A 44 -19.77 -2.20 0.22
C SER A 44 -20.32 -1.70 1.56
N PHE A 45 -19.63 -0.76 2.24
CA PHE A 45 -20.06 -0.21 3.53
C PHE A 45 -20.24 1.30 3.53
N LEU A 46 -19.66 2.03 2.58
CA LEU A 46 -19.82 3.47 2.40
C LEU A 46 -20.71 3.77 1.18
N GLY A 47 -21.33 4.95 1.15
CA GLY A 47 -21.96 5.42 -0.08
C GLY A 47 -20.91 5.67 -1.18
N PHE A 48 -21.30 5.54 -2.44
CA PHE A 48 -20.39 5.61 -3.61
C PHE A 48 -19.45 6.82 -3.56
N ASN A 49 -19.98 8.02 -3.29
CA ASN A 49 -19.18 9.24 -3.25
C ASN A 49 -18.12 9.23 -2.12
N VAL A 50 -18.51 8.70 -0.95
CA VAL A 50 -17.61 8.60 0.21
C VAL A 50 -16.56 7.53 -0.03
N ALA A 51 -16.92 6.40 -0.64
CA ALA A 51 -16.00 5.34 -0.99
C ALA A 51 -14.95 5.80 -2.01
N ALA A 52 -15.37 6.56 -3.02
CA ALA A 52 -14.46 7.14 -4.01
C ALA A 52 -13.46 8.12 -3.36
N PHE A 53 -13.95 9.00 -2.47
CA PHE A 53 -13.09 9.91 -1.72
C PHE A 53 -12.14 9.16 -0.78
N ALA A 54 -12.64 8.17 -0.04
CA ALA A 54 -11.84 7.39 0.89
C ALA A 54 -10.74 6.58 0.17
N SER A 55 -11.04 5.99 -0.99
CA SER A 55 -10.03 5.26 -1.77
C SER A 55 -8.97 6.19 -2.36
N LEU A 56 -9.36 7.40 -2.82
CA LEU A 56 -8.42 8.41 -3.27
C LEU A 56 -7.54 8.91 -2.12
N ALA A 57 -8.14 9.18 -0.95
CA ALA A 57 -7.39 9.59 0.24
C ALA A 57 -6.40 8.50 0.67
N ALA A 58 -6.82 7.24 0.67
CA ALA A 58 -5.93 6.10 0.97
C ALA A 58 -4.75 6.02 -0.02
N LEU A 59 -4.99 6.26 -1.31
CA LEU A 59 -3.94 6.34 -2.32
C LEU A 59 -2.95 7.46 -2.03
N LEU A 60 -3.44 8.66 -1.72
CA LEU A 60 -2.58 9.81 -1.40
C LEU A 60 -1.74 9.56 -0.14
N ILE A 61 -2.34 8.97 0.90
CA ILE A 61 -1.63 8.60 2.12
C ILE A 61 -0.56 7.54 1.81
N ALA A 62 -0.88 6.54 0.99
CA ALA A 62 0.08 5.49 0.62
C ALA A 62 1.26 6.03 -0.20
N THR A 63 1.06 7.04 -1.03
CA THR A 63 2.11 7.59 -1.88
C THR A 63 2.92 8.70 -1.21
N MET A 64 2.24 9.64 -0.54
CA MET A 64 2.86 10.84 0.04
C MET A 64 3.08 10.76 1.55
N GLY A 65 2.21 10.02 2.26
CA GLY A 65 2.20 9.96 3.72
C GLY A 65 3.16 8.93 4.34
N THR A 66 3.88 8.15 3.54
CA THR A 66 4.72 7.06 4.09
C THR A 66 5.80 7.60 5.01
N GLY A 67 6.44 8.71 4.67
CA GLY A 67 7.48 9.32 5.51
C GLY A 67 6.93 9.81 6.85
N THR A 68 5.80 10.49 6.84
CA THR A 68 5.15 10.98 8.07
C THR A 68 4.66 9.84 8.95
N LEU A 69 4.10 8.78 8.35
CA LEU A 69 3.69 7.58 9.06
C LEU A 69 4.87 6.83 9.69
N THR A 70 5.99 6.73 8.97
CA THR A 70 7.22 6.11 9.48
C THR A 70 7.75 6.90 10.66
N ASN A 71 7.87 8.21 10.53
CA ASN A 71 8.33 9.08 11.61
C ASN A 71 7.43 8.98 12.85
N ALA A 72 6.10 8.99 12.67
CA ALA A 72 5.15 8.85 13.78
C ALA A 72 5.29 7.49 14.49
N VAL A 73 5.53 6.41 13.74
CA VAL A 73 5.73 5.07 14.31
C VAL A 73 7.08 4.94 15.02
N GLU A 74 8.15 5.53 14.47
CA GLU A 74 9.49 5.50 15.05
C GLU A 74 9.59 6.36 16.31
N GLN A 75 8.97 7.54 16.29
CA GLN A 75 8.92 8.44 17.45
C GLN A 75 7.92 8.00 18.51
N GLY A 76 6.99 7.10 18.18
CA GLY A 76 5.96 6.62 19.09
C GLY A 76 4.89 7.66 19.41
N THR A 77 4.78 8.74 18.65
CA THR A 77 3.81 9.82 18.82
C THR A 77 3.33 10.37 17.47
N VAL A 78 2.06 10.75 17.41
CA VAL A 78 1.45 11.39 16.23
C VAL A 78 1.59 12.90 16.27
N MET A 79 1.67 13.48 17.46
CA MET A 79 1.75 14.94 17.66
C MET A 79 3.17 15.52 17.52
N GLY A 80 4.19 14.68 17.32
CA GLY A 80 5.59 15.12 17.34
C GLY A 80 6.10 15.40 18.75
N GLY A 81 7.40 15.28 18.97
CA GLY A 81 8.06 15.76 20.19
C GLY A 81 8.07 17.30 20.19
N ASN A 82 7.94 17.88 21.35
CA ASN A 82 8.13 19.32 21.50
C ASN A 82 9.61 19.61 21.25
N GLU A 83 9.95 20.28 20.15
CA GLU A 83 11.34 20.54 19.76
C GLU A 83 12.12 21.33 20.82
N GLU A 84 11.41 22.11 21.67
CA GLU A 84 12.03 22.90 22.73
C GLU A 84 12.32 22.11 24.01
N THR A 85 11.56 21.07 24.33
CA THR A 85 11.72 20.31 25.60
C THR A 85 12.24 18.89 25.41
N GLY A 86 12.25 18.37 24.18
CA GLY A 86 12.63 16.99 23.90
C GLY A 86 11.68 15.93 24.48
N GLU A 87 10.59 16.36 25.10
CA GLU A 87 9.61 15.45 25.69
C GLU A 87 8.63 14.96 24.64
N VAL A 88 8.60 13.64 24.45
CA VAL A 88 7.62 12.97 23.62
C VAL A 88 6.34 12.80 24.45
N GLY A 89 5.38 13.72 24.27
CA GLY A 89 4.09 13.64 24.94
C GLY A 89 3.33 12.40 24.48
N SER A 90 3.21 11.38 25.34
CA SER A 90 2.35 10.23 25.07
C SER A 90 0.88 10.62 25.30
N SER A 91 0.11 10.68 24.23
CA SER A 91 -1.33 10.86 24.28
C SER A 91 -2.06 9.51 24.32
N ILE A 92 -3.23 9.43 24.96
CA ILE A 92 -4.11 8.25 24.86
C ILE A 92 -4.42 7.91 23.38
N VAL A 93 -4.43 8.92 22.53
CA VAL A 93 -4.63 8.82 21.09
C VAL A 93 -3.50 8.02 20.42
N ASP A 94 -2.26 8.17 20.88
CA ASP A 94 -1.09 7.47 20.35
C ASP A 94 -1.20 5.95 20.57
N GLY A 95 -1.77 5.54 21.70
CA GLY A 95 -2.00 4.12 22.00
C GLY A 95 -2.91 3.40 21.00
N VAL A 96 -3.78 4.13 20.31
CA VAL A 96 -4.70 3.60 19.28
C VAL A 96 -4.15 3.83 17.88
N LEU A 97 -3.64 5.03 17.59
CA LEU A 97 -3.20 5.39 16.24
C LEU A 97 -1.90 4.72 15.82
N ILE A 98 -0.94 4.56 16.73
CA ILE A 98 0.36 3.94 16.40
C ILE A 98 0.21 2.49 15.91
N PRO A 99 -0.55 1.59 16.57
CA PRO A 99 -0.75 0.24 16.04
C PRO A 99 -1.48 0.25 14.69
N ILE A 100 -2.42 1.17 14.46
CA ILE A 100 -3.08 1.35 13.17
C ILE A 100 -2.06 1.77 12.10
N PHE A 101 -1.19 2.75 12.40
CA PHE A 101 -0.14 3.20 11.50
C PHE A 101 0.88 2.11 11.20
N LYS A 102 1.25 1.28 12.18
CA LYS A 102 2.11 0.10 11.96
C LYS A 102 1.51 -0.89 10.98
N VAL A 103 0.21 -1.18 11.12
CA VAL A 103 -0.50 -2.06 10.18
C VAL A 103 -0.56 -1.43 8.80
N MET A 104 -0.91 -0.14 8.70
CA MET A 104 -0.92 0.59 7.42
C MET A 104 0.46 0.59 6.75
N LEU A 105 1.52 0.90 7.48
CA LEU A 105 2.89 0.88 6.94
C LEU A 105 3.27 -0.51 6.45
N LYS A 106 2.92 -1.57 7.20
CA LYS A 106 3.19 -2.94 6.77
C LYS A 106 2.48 -3.27 5.46
N LEU A 107 1.23 -2.84 5.28
CA LEU A 107 0.48 -3.03 4.04
C LEU A 107 1.07 -2.20 2.88
N ILE A 108 1.42 -0.94 3.16
CA ILE A 108 2.02 -0.05 2.16
C ILE A 108 3.39 -0.57 1.71
N ASN A 109 4.24 -0.99 2.65
CA ASN A 109 5.57 -1.50 2.34
C ASN A 109 5.48 -2.81 1.56
N LEU A 110 4.55 -3.71 1.94
CA LEU A 110 4.30 -4.96 1.21
C LEU A 110 3.97 -4.70 -0.28
N ALA A 111 3.26 -3.61 -0.57
CA ALA A 111 2.98 -3.22 -1.95
C ALA A 111 4.18 -2.50 -2.59
N LYS A 112 4.87 -1.60 -1.86
CA LYS A 112 6.00 -0.81 -2.37
C LYS A 112 7.25 -1.63 -2.69
N ASP A 113 7.47 -2.74 -2.00
CA ASP A 113 8.59 -3.65 -2.27
C ASP A 113 8.59 -4.15 -3.72
N PHE A 114 7.45 -4.05 -4.41
CA PHE A 114 7.28 -4.40 -5.82
C PHE A 114 7.12 -3.17 -6.74
N SER A 115 7.75 -2.02 -6.40
CA SER A 115 7.70 -0.85 -7.28
C SER A 115 8.47 -1.10 -8.59
N PRO A 116 7.81 -1.14 -9.75
CA PRO A 116 8.49 -1.32 -11.02
C PRO A 116 9.17 -0.02 -11.51
N ILE A 117 8.80 1.12 -10.92
CA ILE A 117 9.23 2.45 -11.38
C ILE A 117 10.74 2.59 -11.21
N ASP A 118 11.27 2.19 -10.05
CA ASP A 118 12.72 2.29 -9.78
C ASP A 118 13.53 1.37 -10.68
N ALA A 119 13.04 0.13 -10.91
CA ALA A 119 13.71 -0.81 -11.82
C ALA A 119 13.68 -0.33 -13.27
N LEU A 120 12.54 0.21 -13.75
CA LEU A 120 12.41 0.71 -15.11
C LEU A 120 13.19 2.01 -15.34
N SER A 121 13.22 2.92 -14.34
CA SER A 121 13.93 4.21 -14.44
C SER A 121 15.45 4.03 -14.40
N THR A 122 15.95 3.06 -13.65
CA THR A 122 17.39 2.75 -13.55
C THR A 122 17.86 1.74 -14.61
N GLY A 123 16.96 1.24 -15.46
CA GLY A 123 17.27 0.24 -16.49
C GLY A 123 17.57 -1.15 -15.94
N ARG A 124 17.23 -1.41 -14.66
CA ARG A 124 17.39 -2.74 -14.05
C ARG A 124 16.35 -3.72 -14.60
N SER A 125 16.73 -4.99 -14.77
CA SER A 125 15.80 -6.02 -15.18
C SER A 125 14.89 -6.46 -14.04
N ILE A 126 13.59 -6.61 -14.35
CA ILE A 126 12.61 -7.15 -13.40
C ILE A 126 12.62 -8.68 -13.57
N PRO A 127 13.08 -9.45 -12.56
CA PRO A 127 13.09 -10.90 -12.66
C PRO A 127 11.67 -11.47 -12.59
N LEU A 128 11.42 -12.57 -13.32
CA LEU A 128 10.12 -13.26 -13.31
C LEU A 128 9.63 -13.68 -11.91
N PRO A 129 10.49 -14.16 -11.00
CA PRO A 129 10.08 -14.46 -9.63
C PRO A 129 9.49 -13.25 -8.91
N MET A 130 10.02 -12.03 -9.14
CA MET A 130 9.49 -10.80 -8.55
C MET A 130 8.05 -10.53 -9.01
N LEU A 131 7.76 -10.72 -10.31
CA LEU A 131 6.39 -10.60 -10.83
C LEU A 131 5.46 -11.65 -10.22
N GLY A 132 5.93 -12.91 -10.10
CA GLY A 132 5.16 -13.99 -9.49
C GLY A 132 4.84 -13.74 -8.01
N THR A 133 5.82 -13.28 -7.22
CA THR A 133 5.63 -12.92 -5.81
C THR A 133 4.74 -11.69 -5.65
N ALA A 134 4.88 -10.68 -6.51
CA ALA A 134 4.00 -9.52 -6.53
C ALA A 134 2.53 -9.93 -6.79
N PHE A 135 2.30 -10.79 -7.78
CA PHE A 135 0.97 -11.29 -8.09
C PHE A 135 0.37 -12.07 -6.90
N LEU A 136 1.13 -12.97 -6.30
CA LEU A 136 0.68 -13.77 -5.18
C LEU A 136 0.37 -12.90 -3.95
N GLN A 137 1.26 -11.99 -3.59
CA GLN A 137 1.08 -11.15 -2.40
C GLN A 137 0.03 -10.06 -2.60
N ILE A 138 0.06 -9.33 -3.71
CA ILE A 138 -0.86 -8.22 -3.94
C ILE A 138 -2.23 -8.75 -4.36
N VAL A 139 -2.30 -9.60 -5.40
CA VAL A 139 -3.59 -10.01 -5.96
C VAL A 139 -4.25 -11.10 -5.11
N LEU A 140 -3.54 -12.19 -4.77
CA LEU A 140 -4.17 -13.27 -4.01
C LEU A 140 -4.36 -12.92 -2.54
N VAL A 141 -3.35 -12.37 -1.86
CA VAL A 141 -3.44 -12.10 -0.43
C VAL A 141 -4.18 -10.80 -0.16
N LEU A 142 -3.67 -9.65 -0.61
CA LEU A 142 -4.28 -8.35 -0.27
C LEU A 142 -5.66 -8.16 -0.91
N CYS A 143 -5.78 -8.38 -2.22
CA CYS A 143 -7.09 -8.26 -2.87
C CYS A 143 -8.05 -9.35 -2.40
N GLY A 144 -7.59 -10.58 -2.14
CA GLY A 144 -8.40 -11.66 -1.60
C GLY A 144 -9.01 -11.30 -0.24
N ILE A 145 -8.22 -10.77 0.69
CA ILE A 145 -8.71 -10.29 2.00
C ILE A 145 -9.74 -9.16 1.81
N MET A 146 -9.46 -8.20 0.93
CA MET A 146 -10.37 -7.07 0.65
C MET A 146 -11.70 -7.55 0.04
N VAL A 147 -11.66 -8.48 -0.91
CA VAL A 147 -12.86 -9.06 -1.51
C VAL A 147 -13.70 -9.82 -0.47
N LEU A 148 -13.05 -10.66 0.35
CA LEU A 148 -13.76 -11.39 1.42
C LEU A 148 -14.42 -10.43 2.41
N PHE A 149 -13.72 -9.37 2.81
CA PHE A 149 -14.28 -8.34 3.66
C PHE A 149 -15.45 -7.61 3.01
N GLY A 150 -15.33 -7.23 1.73
CA GLY A 150 -16.39 -6.58 0.97
C GLY A 150 -17.63 -7.45 0.85
N VAL A 151 -17.49 -8.74 0.47
CA VAL A 151 -18.57 -9.70 0.37
C VAL A 151 -19.25 -9.93 1.73
N TRP A 152 -18.45 -10.10 2.79
CA TRP A 152 -18.99 -10.28 4.14
C TRP A 152 -19.83 -9.08 4.60
N THR A 153 -19.34 -7.86 4.36
CA THR A 153 -20.04 -6.63 4.73
C THR A 153 -21.32 -6.45 3.91
N PHE A 154 -21.25 -6.72 2.60
CA PHE A 154 -22.41 -6.63 1.71
C PHE A 154 -23.50 -7.63 2.09
N SER A 155 -23.15 -8.90 2.33
CA SER A 155 -24.10 -9.94 2.75
C SER A 155 -24.81 -9.60 4.05
N ARG A 156 -24.13 -8.96 5.00
CA ARG A 156 -24.77 -8.54 6.25
C ARG A 156 -25.75 -7.39 6.06
N ARG A 157 -25.52 -6.49 5.11
CA ARG A 157 -26.43 -5.38 4.82
C ARG A 157 -27.71 -5.83 4.12
N GLU A 158 -27.62 -6.76 3.17
CA GLU A 158 -28.80 -7.30 2.49
C GLU A 158 -29.72 -8.03 3.46
N LEU A 159 -29.17 -8.82 4.39
CA LEU A 159 -29.95 -9.48 5.42
C LEU A 159 -30.67 -8.50 6.36
N ALA A 160 -30.04 -7.38 6.68
CA ALA A 160 -30.64 -6.35 7.56
C ALA A 160 -31.81 -5.62 6.85
N THR A 161 -31.71 -5.37 5.53
CA THR A 161 -32.78 -4.73 4.75
C THR A 161 -33.95 -5.69 4.50
N ALA A 162 -33.71 -6.96 4.28
CA ALA A 162 -34.74 -7.97 4.09
C ALA A 162 -35.60 -8.23 5.36
N GLN A 163 -35.03 -8.03 6.54
CA GLN A 163 -35.75 -8.19 7.82
C GLN A 163 -36.54 -6.92 8.23
N GLY A 164 -36.26 -5.77 7.65
CA GLY A 164 -36.94 -4.50 7.95
C GLY A 164 -38.24 -4.24 7.17
N THR A 165 -38.63 -5.12 6.25
CA THR A 165 -39.82 -5.00 5.37
C THR A 165 -40.96 -5.95 5.74
N GLN A 166 -40.98 -6.53 6.94
CA GLN A 166 -42.13 -7.29 7.44
C GLN A 166 -42.94 -6.45 8.41
#